data_aa242c2cb45b135ab10084513f5d0eb0
#
_entry.id   aa242c2cb45b135ab10084513f5d0eb0
#
_cell.length_a   1.000
_cell.length_b   1.000
_cell.length_c   1.000
_cell.angle_alpha   90.00
_cell.angle_beta   90.00
_cell.angle_gamma   90.00
#
_symmetry.space_group_name_H-M   'P 1'
#
loop_
_entity.id
_entity.type
_entity.pdbx_description
1 polymer ?
#
loop_
_entity_poly.entity_id
_entity_poly.type
_entity_poly.pdbx_seq_one_letter_code
_entity_poly.pdbx_strand_id
1 'polypeptide(L)'
;MGVARIAPLGRRPPGFYVGAALFFVLLFGFLAFIYYSTLKIDYTWRWYRIPQYFVFHDTIETRAEIAGEVTGLARRDDIVTVTVSGPDGTEEYSAPADKVRVAEGDVIYAGDLLLVHRQWKPGILMQGLWLTLKVSVVAIFFGIFIGLFTGLARISDNPVFKWTAVTYIELIRGSPLLVQIFIWYFAFGTLINTLIAQSDGLQTLLRGIFGTPQLVQVPPLWFGVAALATFTGAYVAEMVRAGIQSIHRGQTEAARSLGMSYAQCMRYVILPQALRRIIPPLAGQFISLIKDSSLLGIIAIRELTKATREVVTTSFQPFELWTVCALLYLFLTFTLSMVLQYVERRTIAS
;
A
#
# COMPACT_ATOMS: atom_id res chain seq x y z
N MET A 1 -13.06 40.35 -10.20
CA MET A 1 -12.82 39.07 -9.57
C MET A 1 -13.43 39.12 -8.16
N GLY A 2 -14.63 38.55 -8.02
CA GLY A 2 -15.39 38.63 -6.77
C GLY A 2 -14.88 37.60 -5.78
N VAL A 3 -14.29 38.07 -4.70
CA VAL A 3 -14.09 37.30 -3.48
C VAL A 3 -15.47 36.86 -3.01
N ALA A 4 -15.78 35.56 -3.09
CA ALA A 4 -16.98 35.02 -2.49
C ALA A 4 -16.95 35.35 -0.99
N ARG A 5 -17.70 36.35 -0.60
CA ARG A 5 -17.93 36.68 0.81
C ARG A 5 -18.57 35.44 1.43
N ILE A 6 -17.86 34.82 2.36
CA ILE A 6 -18.45 33.84 3.27
C ILE A 6 -19.58 34.56 3.97
N ALA A 7 -20.81 34.23 3.62
CA ALA A 7 -21.99 34.79 4.26
C ALA A 7 -21.91 34.52 5.77
N PRO A 8 -22.22 35.49 6.64
CA PRO A 8 -22.25 35.28 8.08
C PRO A 8 -23.21 34.12 8.37
N LEU A 9 -22.92 33.35 9.43
CA LEU A 9 -23.72 32.22 9.93
C LEU A 9 -25.15 32.69 10.30
N GLY A 10 -25.91 33.10 9.29
CA GLY A 10 -27.34 33.38 9.39
C GLY A 10 -28.07 32.07 9.68
N ARG A 11 -29.13 32.13 10.51
CA ARG A 11 -30.02 31.02 10.82
C ARG A 11 -30.40 30.31 9.52
N ARG A 12 -29.98 29.05 9.39
CA ARG A 12 -30.30 28.24 8.22
C ARG A 12 -31.81 28.08 8.09
N PRO A 13 -32.39 28.09 6.87
CA PRO A 13 -33.83 28.00 6.69
C PRO A 13 -34.38 26.74 7.38
N PRO A 14 -35.62 26.77 7.91
CA PRO A 14 -36.22 25.65 8.64
C PRO A 14 -36.19 24.34 7.87
N GLY A 15 -36.30 24.37 6.53
CA GLY A 15 -36.14 23.18 5.67
C GLY A 15 -34.80 22.49 5.78
N PHE A 16 -33.71 23.20 6.14
CA PHE A 16 -32.42 22.61 6.39
C PHE A 16 -32.45 21.66 7.60
N TYR A 17 -33.08 22.07 8.69
CA TYR A 17 -33.17 21.23 9.91
C TYR A 17 -34.08 20.02 9.69
N VAL A 18 -35.16 20.16 8.92
CA VAL A 18 -36.03 19.07 8.52
C VAL A 18 -35.28 18.08 7.65
N GLY A 19 -34.49 18.55 6.67
CA GLY A 19 -33.65 17.71 5.82
C GLY A 19 -32.56 17.01 6.63
N ALA A 20 -31.90 17.68 7.56
CA ALA A 20 -30.91 17.07 8.44
C ALA A 20 -31.53 16.00 9.36
N ALA A 21 -32.70 16.29 9.96
CA ALA A 21 -33.42 15.30 10.77
C ALA A 21 -33.81 14.06 9.96
N LEU A 22 -34.33 14.25 8.75
CA LEU A 22 -34.67 13.15 7.85
C LEU A 22 -33.44 12.32 7.47
N PHE A 23 -32.30 12.96 7.21
CA PHE A 23 -31.04 12.28 6.95
C PHE A 23 -30.64 11.38 8.12
N PHE A 24 -30.66 11.88 9.35
CA PHE A 24 -30.31 11.08 10.52
C PHE A 24 -31.33 9.96 10.76
N VAL A 25 -32.62 10.20 10.58
CA VAL A 25 -33.65 9.15 10.67
C VAL A 25 -33.39 8.02 9.66
N LEU A 26 -33.10 8.37 8.41
CA LEU A 26 -32.78 7.37 7.39
C LEU A 26 -31.48 6.61 7.70
N LEU A 27 -30.44 7.31 8.15
CA LEU A 27 -29.16 6.72 8.53
C LEU A 27 -29.33 5.73 9.69
N PHE A 28 -29.96 6.19 10.79
CA PHE A 28 -30.18 5.32 11.96
C PHE A 28 -31.18 4.20 11.67
N GLY A 29 -32.21 4.46 10.84
CA GLY A 29 -33.12 3.45 10.36
C GLY A 29 -32.43 2.35 9.56
N PHE A 30 -31.49 2.73 8.68
CA PHE A 30 -30.69 1.79 7.92
C PHE A 30 -29.76 0.94 8.83
N LEU A 31 -29.07 1.59 9.78
CA LEU A 31 -28.25 0.87 10.75
C LEU A 31 -29.06 -0.10 11.62
N ALA A 32 -30.22 0.35 12.10
CA ALA A 32 -31.15 -0.48 12.86
C ALA A 32 -31.70 -1.64 12.02
N PHE A 33 -31.99 -1.43 10.75
CA PHE A 33 -32.41 -2.47 9.83
C PHE A 33 -31.33 -3.54 9.64
N ILE A 34 -30.06 -3.14 9.45
CA ILE A 34 -28.94 -4.08 9.35
C ILE A 34 -28.83 -4.89 10.65
N TYR A 35 -28.83 -4.22 11.82
CA TYR A 35 -28.74 -4.89 13.12
C TYR A 35 -29.89 -5.88 13.33
N TYR A 36 -31.13 -5.46 13.07
CA TYR A 36 -32.31 -6.32 13.17
C TYR A 36 -32.24 -7.53 12.22
N SER A 37 -31.74 -7.31 10.99
CA SER A 37 -31.56 -8.39 10.03
C SER A 37 -30.55 -9.44 10.51
N THR A 38 -29.47 -9.02 11.20
CA THR A 38 -28.51 -9.96 11.78
C THR A 38 -29.08 -10.75 12.95
N LEU A 39 -29.99 -10.16 13.72
CA LEU A 39 -30.69 -10.89 14.79
C LEU A 39 -31.59 -12.00 14.25
N LYS A 40 -32.23 -11.77 13.07
CA LYS A 40 -33.12 -12.77 12.43
C LYS A 40 -32.38 -14.03 11.93
N ILE A 41 -31.06 -13.93 11.71
CA ILE A 41 -30.21 -15.06 11.28
C ILE A 41 -29.40 -15.61 12.44
N ASP A 42 -29.78 -15.30 13.70
CA ASP A 42 -29.10 -15.71 14.93
C ASP A 42 -27.59 -15.39 14.94
N TYR A 43 -27.20 -14.30 14.25
CA TYR A 43 -25.81 -13.88 14.20
C TYR A 43 -25.35 -13.27 15.53
N THR A 44 -24.28 -13.82 16.10
CA THR A 44 -23.68 -13.34 17.35
C THR A 44 -22.50 -12.41 17.06
N TRP A 45 -22.67 -11.13 17.35
CA TRP A 45 -21.61 -10.14 17.19
C TRP A 45 -20.48 -10.38 18.21
N ARG A 46 -19.21 -10.40 17.73
CA ARG A 46 -18.02 -10.74 18.55
C ARG A 46 -16.94 -9.68 18.44
N TRP A 47 -17.30 -8.42 18.61
CA TRP A 47 -16.38 -7.28 18.53
C TRP A 47 -15.16 -7.39 19.46
N TYR A 48 -15.29 -8.10 20.59
CA TYR A 48 -14.21 -8.31 21.55
C TYR A 48 -13.01 -9.06 20.98
N ARG A 49 -13.16 -9.75 19.83
CA ARG A 49 -12.08 -10.46 19.14
C ARG A 49 -11.30 -9.59 18.18
N ILE A 50 -11.80 -8.42 17.82
CA ILE A 50 -11.20 -7.55 16.80
C ILE A 50 -9.81 -7.05 17.19
N PRO A 51 -9.51 -6.63 18.44
CA PRO A 51 -8.19 -6.10 18.82
C PRO A 51 -7.00 -7.03 18.50
N GLN A 52 -7.18 -8.35 18.60
CA GLN A 52 -6.13 -9.34 18.31
C GLN A 52 -5.64 -9.30 16.85
N TYR A 53 -6.45 -8.81 15.92
CA TYR A 53 -6.08 -8.68 14.51
C TYR A 53 -5.30 -7.40 14.21
N PHE A 54 -5.26 -6.45 15.15
CA PHE A 54 -4.44 -5.24 15.09
C PHE A 54 -3.08 -5.44 15.74
N VAL A 55 -3.09 -5.96 16.95
CA VAL A 55 -1.87 -6.22 17.73
C VAL A 55 -2.10 -7.47 18.57
N PHE A 56 -1.14 -8.35 18.61
CA PHE A 56 -1.19 -9.54 19.45
C PHE A 56 0.14 -9.81 20.13
N HIS A 57 0.08 -10.56 21.21
CA HIS A 57 1.25 -11.09 21.88
C HIS A 57 1.64 -12.39 21.21
N ASP A 58 2.80 -12.39 20.56
CA ASP A 58 3.41 -13.61 20.08
C ASP A 58 4.30 -14.19 21.18
N THR A 59 4.18 -15.49 21.39
CA THR A 59 5.02 -16.23 22.32
C THR A 59 6.17 -16.82 21.54
N ILE A 60 7.34 -16.20 21.66
CA ILE A 60 8.56 -16.69 21.04
C ILE A 60 9.16 -17.74 21.99
N GLU A 61 9.20 -18.97 21.53
CA GLU A 61 9.88 -20.08 22.17
C GLU A 61 11.28 -20.21 21.56
N THR A 62 12.31 -19.99 22.37
CA THR A 62 13.68 -20.30 21.96
C THR A 62 14.03 -21.68 22.49
N ARG A 63 14.34 -22.58 21.56
CA ARG A 63 14.70 -23.98 21.86
C ARG A 63 16.20 -24.18 21.69
N ALA A 64 16.79 -25.10 22.44
CA ALA A 64 18.19 -25.46 22.31
C ALA A 64 18.46 -26.04 20.92
N GLU A 65 19.48 -25.58 20.25
CA GLU A 65 19.94 -26.17 18.98
C GLU A 65 20.90 -27.35 19.23
N ILE A 66 21.64 -27.30 20.35
CA ILE A 66 22.58 -28.35 20.76
C ILE A 66 22.12 -29.01 22.07
N ALA A 67 22.56 -30.28 22.26
CA ALA A 67 22.43 -30.96 23.55
C ALA A 67 23.66 -30.64 24.40
N GLY A 68 23.46 -30.38 25.70
CA GLY A 68 24.54 -30.01 26.63
C GLY A 68 24.03 -29.69 28.02
N GLU A 69 24.91 -29.12 28.82
CA GLU A 69 24.61 -28.64 30.18
C GLU A 69 24.60 -27.10 30.20
N VAL A 70 23.69 -26.50 30.96
CA VAL A 70 23.67 -25.08 31.20
C VAL A 70 24.85 -24.72 32.10
N THR A 71 25.91 -24.17 31.52
CA THR A 71 27.17 -23.87 32.23
C THR A 71 27.20 -22.46 32.82
N GLY A 72 26.26 -21.59 32.45
CA GLY A 72 26.21 -20.25 33.02
C GLY A 72 24.92 -19.51 32.71
N LEU A 73 24.46 -18.71 33.71
CA LEU A 73 23.37 -17.76 33.62
C LEU A 73 23.92 -16.36 33.95
N ALA A 74 24.49 -15.71 32.93
CA ALA A 74 25.03 -14.35 33.11
C ALA A 74 23.90 -13.31 33.03
N ARG A 75 23.61 -12.64 34.15
CA ARG A 75 22.62 -11.56 34.21
C ARG A 75 23.31 -10.21 34.04
N ARG A 76 22.90 -9.46 33.01
CA ARG A 76 23.35 -8.10 32.77
C ARG A 76 22.12 -7.21 32.59
N ASP A 77 21.87 -6.34 33.55
CA ASP A 77 20.64 -5.56 33.63
C ASP A 77 19.38 -6.47 33.69
N ASP A 78 18.50 -6.34 32.72
CA ASP A 78 17.24 -7.11 32.61
C ASP A 78 17.35 -8.31 31.66
N ILE A 79 18.55 -8.54 31.09
CA ILE A 79 18.84 -9.64 30.15
C ILE A 79 19.65 -10.72 30.86
N VAL A 80 19.21 -11.97 30.71
CA VAL A 80 19.98 -13.15 31.11
C VAL A 80 20.46 -13.85 29.84
N THR A 81 21.76 -14.11 29.82
CA THR A 81 22.39 -14.95 28.79
C THR A 81 22.56 -16.35 29.36
N VAL A 82 21.92 -17.31 28.73
CA VAL A 82 22.02 -18.74 29.03
C VAL A 82 23.10 -19.35 28.15
N THR A 83 24.14 -19.89 28.73
CA THR A 83 25.22 -20.57 28.02
C THR A 83 25.01 -22.07 28.13
N VAL A 84 24.82 -22.75 27.00
CA VAL A 84 24.72 -24.22 26.90
C VAL A 84 25.97 -24.76 26.28
N SER A 85 26.66 -25.66 26.99
CA SER A 85 27.88 -26.32 26.53
C SER A 85 27.66 -27.83 26.37
N GLY A 86 27.98 -28.33 25.18
CA GLY A 86 27.83 -29.74 24.83
C GLY A 86 28.96 -30.26 23.93
N PRO A 87 28.88 -31.51 23.52
CA PRO A 87 29.88 -32.14 22.62
C PRO A 87 30.03 -31.44 21.25
N ASP A 88 28.93 -30.79 20.79
CA ASP A 88 28.85 -30.12 19.47
C ASP A 88 29.27 -28.64 19.55
N GLY A 89 29.60 -28.11 20.75
CA GLY A 89 30.05 -26.74 20.93
C GLY A 89 29.39 -26.03 22.13
N THR A 90 29.53 -24.72 22.16
CA THR A 90 28.90 -23.86 23.18
C THR A 90 28.05 -22.81 22.45
N GLU A 91 26.81 -22.66 22.88
CA GLU A 91 25.88 -21.67 22.34
C GLU A 91 25.35 -20.76 23.45
N GLU A 92 25.10 -19.50 23.08
CA GLU A 92 24.59 -18.48 23.98
C GLU A 92 23.21 -18.00 23.53
N TYR A 93 22.26 -18.04 24.45
CA TYR A 93 20.89 -17.59 24.26
C TYR A 93 20.56 -16.44 25.20
N SER A 94 20.11 -15.29 24.71
CA SER A 94 19.81 -14.12 25.53
C SER A 94 18.32 -13.80 25.57
N ALA A 95 17.80 -13.59 26.78
CA ALA A 95 16.44 -13.15 26.99
C ALA A 95 16.25 -12.34 28.30
N PRO A 96 15.09 -11.65 28.45
CA PRO A 96 14.72 -11.04 29.72
C PRO A 96 14.68 -12.05 30.87
N ALA A 97 15.15 -11.63 32.05
CA ALA A 97 15.37 -12.52 33.21
C ALA A 97 14.11 -13.28 33.69
N ASP A 98 12.93 -12.68 33.52
CA ASP A 98 11.63 -13.26 33.90
C ASP A 98 11.15 -14.39 32.96
N LYS A 99 11.88 -14.66 31.87
CA LYS A 99 11.50 -15.55 30.76
C LYS A 99 12.33 -16.83 30.69
N VAL A 100 13.40 -16.93 31.48
CA VAL A 100 14.29 -18.12 31.51
C VAL A 100 13.57 -19.27 32.19
N ARG A 101 13.58 -20.46 31.57
CA ARG A 101 12.92 -21.67 32.05
C ARG A 101 13.88 -22.72 32.54
N VAL A 102 15.17 -22.45 32.48
CA VAL A 102 16.26 -23.37 32.83
C VAL A 102 17.10 -22.80 33.97
N ALA A 103 17.73 -23.68 34.72
CA ALA A 103 18.67 -23.34 35.82
C ALA A 103 20.10 -23.75 35.43
N GLU A 104 21.08 -23.16 36.08
CA GLU A 104 22.47 -23.56 35.95
C GLU A 104 22.67 -25.00 36.42
N GLY A 105 23.30 -25.83 35.59
CA GLY A 105 23.44 -27.26 35.81
C GLY A 105 22.36 -28.14 35.20
N ASP A 106 21.33 -27.57 34.56
CA ASP A 106 20.31 -28.36 33.84
C ASP A 106 20.90 -29.03 32.63
N VAL A 107 20.56 -30.31 32.44
CA VAL A 107 20.91 -31.06 31.22
C VAL A 107 19.83 -30.78 30.15
N ILE A 108 20.25 -30.27 29.01
CA ILE A 108 19.38 -29.84 27.92
C ILE A 108 19.59 -30.76 26.72
N TYR A 109 18.50 -31.17 26.10
CA TYR A 109 18.51 -31.87 24.82
C TYR A 109 18.19 -30.94 23.66
N ALA A 110 18.69 -31.25 22.47
CA ALA A 110 18.34 -30.48 21.27
C ALA A 110 16.80 -30.46 21.08
N GLY A 111 16.22 -29.27 20.98
CA GLY A 111 14.77 -29.04 20.93
C GLY A 111 14.10 -28.67 22.25
N ASP A 112 14.81 -28.76 23.39
CA ASP A 112 14.27 -28.36 24.68
C ASP A 112 14.03 -26.86 24.76
N LEU A 113 13.00 -26.48 25.51
CA LEU A 113 12.54 -25.09 25.67
C LEU A 113 13.42 -24.36 26.70
N LEU A 114 14.25 -23.44 26.23
CA LEU A 114 15.13 -22.63 27.06
C LEU A 114 14.43 -21.37 27.57
N LEU A 115 13.78 -20.66 26.66
CA LEU A 115 13.27 -19.32 26.88
C LEU A 115 11.85 -19.17 26.29
N VAL A 116 11.00 -18.45 27.02
CA VAL A 116 9.66 -18.09 26.54
C VAL A 116 9.48 -16.60 26.76
N HIS A 117 9.45 -15.82 25.70
CA HIS A 117 9.14 -14.41 25.86
C HIS A 117 7.95 -13.99 25.00
N ARG A 118 7.16 -13.05 25.50
CA ARG A 118 6.03 -12.47 24.80
C ARG A 118 6.47 -11.17 24.14
N GLN A 119 6.28 -11.07 22.86
CA GLN A 119 6.56 -9.85 22.11
C GLN A 119 5.29 -9.35 21.43
N TRP A 120 5.09 -8.04 21.47
CA TRP A 120 4.04 -7.40 20.70
C TRP A 120 4.38 -7.46 19.21
N LYS A 121 3.48 -8.03 18.43
CA LYS A 121 3.58 -8.04 16.97
C LYS A 121 2.36 -7.40 16.33
N PRO A 122 2.56 -6.67 15.22
CA PRO A 122 1.43 -6.16 14.45
C PRO A 122 0.58 -7.33 13.94
N GLY A 123 -0.73 -7.24 14.19
CA GLY A 123 -1.69 -8.24 13.72
C GLY A 123 -1.85 -8.23 12.20
N ILE A 124 -2.54 -9.22 11.68
CA ILE A 124 -2.68 -9.48 10.25
C ILE A 124 -3.31 -8.29 9.49
N LEU A 125 -4.26 -7.58 10.10
CA LEU A 125 -4.89 -6.39 9.48
C LEU A 125 -3.90 -5.22 9.39
N MET A 126 -3.05 -5.02 10.40
CA MET A 126 -2.02 -3.97 10.37
C MET A 126 -0.92 -4.28 9.36
N GLN A 127 -0.53 -5.55 9.24
CA GLN A 127 0.41 -6.00 8.21
C GLN A 127 -0.17 -5.77 6.82
N GLY A 128 -1.45 -6.13 6.60
CA GLY A 128 -2.16 -5.90 5.36
C GLY A 128 -2.29 -4.42 5.02
N LEU A 129 -2.65 -3.57 6.00
CA LEU A 129 -2.74 -2.12 5.85
C LEU A 129 -1.40 -1.51 5.44
N TRP A 130 -0.32 -1.93 6.11
CA TRP A 130 1.03 -1.47 5.80
C TRP A 130 1.47 -1.88 4.39
N LEU A 131 1.16 -3.11 3.97
CA LEU A 131 1.46 -3.57 2.62
C LEU A 131 0.64 -2.82 1.57
N THR A 132 -0.66 -2.57 1.80
CA THR A 132 -1.51 -1.72 0.96
C THR A 132 -0.88 -0.35 0.72
N LEU A 133 -0.42 0.31 1.79
CA LEU A 133 0.23 1.62 1.70
C LEU A 133 1.54 1.53 0.92
N LYS A 134 2.43 0.58 1.24
CA LYS A 134 3.72 0.39 0.56
C LYS A 134 3.53 0.18 -0.94
N VAL A 135 2.66 -0.74 -1.32
CA VAL A 135 2.41 -1.07 -2.74
C VAL A 135 1.87 0.14 -3.47
N SER A 136 0.92 0.88 -2.86
CA SER A 136 0.33 2.07 -3.48
C SER A 136 1.35 3.20 -3.65
N VAL A 137 2.23 3.43 -2.67
CA VAL A 137 3.30 4.44 -2.77
C VAL A 137 4.30 4.07 -3.87
N VAL A 138 4.71 2.82 -3.95
CA VAL A 138 5.64 2.37 -5.00
C VAL A 138 4.98 2.45 -6.38
N ALA A 139 3.73 1.99 -6.50
CA ALA A 139 3.01 2.00 -7.76
C ALA A 139 2.71 3.42 -8.26
N ILE A 140 2.33 4.38 -7.38
CA ILE A 140 2.12 5.78 -7.79
C ILE A 140 3.42 6.44 -8.24
N PHE A 141 4.53 6.15 -7.57
CA PHE A 141 5.83 6.68 -7.97
C PHE A 141 6.19 6.29 -9.42
N PHE A 142 6.13 4.99 -9.73
CA PHE A 142 6.37 4.52 -11.10
C PHE A 142 5.27 4.98 -12.06
N GLY A 143 4.01 5.03 -11.62
CA GLY A 143 2.90 5.51 -12.42
C GLY A 143 3.03 6.98 -12.82
N ILE A 144 3.49 7.85 -11.91
CA ILE A 144 3.80 9.26 -12.24
C ILE A 144 4.92 9.34 -13.28
N PHE A 145 5.97 8.54 -13.09
CA PHE A 145 7.09 8.52 -14.03
C PHE A 145 6.65 8.09 -15.43
N ILE A 146 5.98 6.94 -15.53
CA ILE A 146 5.42 6.45 -16.80
C ILE A 146 4.46 7.48 -17.40
N GLY A 147 3.55 8.02 -16.61
CA GLY A 147 2.53 8.96 -17.06
C GLY A 147 3.10 10.29 -17.52
N LEU A 148 4.14 10.81 -16.87
CA LEU A 148 4.81 12.04 -17.29
C LEU A 148 5.43 11.87 -18.70
N PHE A 149 6.22 10.82 -18.91
CA PHE A 149 6.85 10.58 -20.22
C PHE A 149 5.81 10.29 -21.30
N THR A 150 4.81 9.47 -20.99
CA THR A 150 3.74 9.15 -21.95
C THR A 150 2.87 10.36 -22.27
N GLY A 151 2.56 11.19 -21.26
CA GLY A 151 1.80 12.43 -21.47
C GLY A 151 2.53 13.44 -22.34
N LEU A 152 3.85 13.58 -22.13
CA LEU A 152 4.70 14.41 -23.01
C LEU A 152 4.81 13.82 -24.42
N ALA A 153 4.98 12.51 -24.55
CA ALA A 153 5.01 11.83 -25.84
C ALA A 153 3.71 12.04 -26.65
N ARG A 154 2.56 12.04 -25.94
CA ARG A 154 1.24 12.24 -26.58
C ARG A 154 1.05 13.63 -27.20
N ILE A 155 1.72 14.66 -26.68
CA ILE A 155 1.66 16.03 -27.22
C ILE A 155 2.78 16.34 -28.21
N SER A 156 3.67 15.36 -28.48
CA SER A 156 4.76 15.50 -29.42
C SER A 156 4.27 15.60 -30.87
N ASP A 157 4.94 16.39 -31.67
CA ASP A 157 4.71 16.48 -33.15
C ASP A 157 5.23 15.23 -33.87
N ASN A 158 6.13 14.46 -33.25
CA ASN A 158 6.64 13.22 -33.82
C ASN A 158 5.56 12.11 -33.77
N PRO A 159 5.13 11.58 -34.93
CA PRO A 159 4.06 10.60 -35.01
C PRO A 159 4.38 9.29 -34.25
N VAL A 160 5.64 8.87 -34.22
CA VAL A 160 6.04 7.64 -33.52
C VAL A 160 5.75 7.77 -32.02
N PHE A 161 6.23 8.83 -31.38
CA PHE A 161 5.97 9.04 -29.95
C PHE A 161 4.48 9.23 -29.66
N LYS A 162 3.80 10.03 -30.47
CA LYS A 162 2.39 10.32 -30.34
C LYS A 162 1.52 9.05 -30.42
N TRP A 163 1.71 8.27 -31.50
CA TRP A 163 0.89 7.08 -31.72
C TRP A 163 1.16 5.99 -30.71
N THR A 164 2.43 5.76 -30.32
CA THR A 164 2.77 4.81 -29.25
C THR A 164 2.11 5.21 -27.93
N ALA A 165 2.17 6.49 -27.56
CA ALA A 165 1.52 6.98 -26.34
C ALA A 165 0.00 6.84 -26.40
N VAL A 166 -0.63 7.20 -27.53
CA VAL A 166 -2.09 7.04 -27.72
C VAL A 166 -2.49 5.58 -27.59
N THR A 167 -1.80 4.68 -28.31
CA THR A 167 -2.09 3.25 -28.26
C THR A 167 -2.00 2.69 -26.84
N TYR A 168 -0.91 3.01 -26.12
CA TYR A 168 -0.77 2.61 -24.72
C TYR A 168 -1.93 3.12 -23.86
N ILE A 169 -2.25 4.39 -23.91
CA ILE A 169 -3.30 5.01 -23.09
C ILE A 169 -4.67 4.37 -23.39
N GLU A 170 -5.01 4.21 -24.67
CA GLU A 170 -6.31 3.63 -25.06
C GLU A 170 -6.42 2.15 -24.66
N LEU A 171 -5.37 1.35 -24.85
CA LEU A 171 -5.38 -0.06 -24.42
C LEU A 171 -5.53 -0.20 -22.91
N ILE A 172 -4.76 0.58 -22.13
CA ILE A 172 -4.78 0.48 -20.68
C ILE A 172 -6.10 1.00 -20.10
N ARG A 173 -6.61 2.14 -20.60
CA ARG A 173 -7.87 2.71 -20.12
C ARG A 173 -9.10 1.99 -20.65
N GLY A 174 -8.97 1.31 -21.79
CA GLY A 174 -10.04 0.52 -22.39
C GLY A 174 -10.21 -0.88 -21.83
N SER A 175 -9.30 -1.34 -20.95
CA SER A 175 -9.36 -2.67 -20.34
C SER A 175 -9.49 -2.63 -18.81
N PRO A 176 -10.21 -3.60 -18.18
CA PRO A 176 -10.35 -3.66 -16.74
C PRO A 176 -9.00 -3.87 -16.03
N LEU A 177 -8.76 -3.15 -14.92
CA LEU A 177 -7.54 -3.31 -14.13
C LEU A 177 -7.31 -4.76 -13.68
N LEU A 178 -8.37 -5.47 -13.30
CA LEU A 178 -8.28 -6.87 -12.89
C LEU A 178 -7.66 -7.77 -13.99
N VAL A 179 -8.08 -7.56 -15.24
CA VAL A 179 -7.54 -8.30 -16.40
C VAL A 179 -6.06 -7.97 -16.60
N GLN A 180 -5.68 -6.69 -16.43
CA GLN A 180 -4.28 -6.27 -16.53
C GLN A 180 -3.43 -6.92 -15.44
N ILE A 181 -3.93 -7.03 -14.18
CA ILE A 181 -3.23 -7.73 -13.10
C ILE A 181 -2.97 -9.19 -13.48
N PHE A 182 -3.95 -9.87 -14.08
CA PHE A 182 -3.77 -11.25 -14.55
C PHE A 182 -2.76 -11.37 -15.69
N ILE A 183 -2.77 -10.44 -16.65
CA ILE A 183 -1.79 -10.44 -17.75
C ILE A 183 -0.38 -10.23 -17.18
N TRP A 184 -0.20 -9.26 -16.28
CA TRP A 184 1.09 -9.02 -15.66
C TRP A 184 1.60 -10.23 -14.85
N TYR A 185 0.72 -10.87 -14.09
CA TYR A 185 1.10 -11.99 -13.23
C TYR A 185 1.28 -13.30 -13.99
N PHE A 186 0.27 -13.71 -14.79
CA PHE A 186 0.31 -15.01 -15.45
C PHE A 186 1.10 -14.99 -16.76
N ALA A 187 0.97 -13.96 -17.60
CA ALA A 187 1.67 -13.93 -18.86
C ALA A 187 3.10 -13.40 -18.66
N PHE A 188 3.27 -12.15 -18.23
CA PHE A 188 4.60 -11.57 -18.08
C PHE A 188 5.37 -12.21 -16.92
N GLY A 189 4.72 -12.56 -15.81
CA GLY A 189 5.35 -13.19 -14.66
C GLY A 189 5.93 -14.55 -15.02
N THR A 190 5.17 -15.39 -15.70
CA THR A 190 5.65 -16.70 -16.16
C THR A 190 6.76 -16.54 -17.18
N LEU A 191 6.57 -15.68 -18.18
CA LEU A 191 7.58 -15.44 -19.22
C LEU A 191 8.91 -14.96 -18.63
N ILE A 192 8.88 -13.91 -17.79
CA ILE A 192 10.07 -13.32 -17.19
C ILE A 192 10.78 -14.35 -16.30
N ASN A 193 10.05 -15.03 -15.42
CA ASN A 193 10.64 -16.02 -14.52
C ASN A 193 11.19 -17.23 -15.28
N THR A 194 10.57 -17.66 -16.37
CA THR A 194 11.09 -18.72 -17.24
C THR A 194 12.38 -18.28 -17.94
N LEU A 195 12.42 -17.07 -18.51
CA LEU A 195 13.62 -16.52 -19.13
C LEU A 195 14.79 -16.39 -18.15
N ILE A 196 14.50 -15.93 -16.92
CA ILE A 196 15.49 -15.86 -15.85
C ILE A 196 15.99 -17.26 -15.50
N ALA A 197 15.09 -18.24 -15.36
CA ALA A 197 15.46 -19.62 -15.00
C ALA A 197 16.30 -20.32 -16.07
N GLN A 198 16.05 -20.03 -17.35
CA GLN A 198 16.77 -20.64 -18.48
C GLN A 198 18.12 -19.99 -18.78
N SER A 199 18.39 -18.80 -18.22
CA SER A 199 19.64 -18.06 -18.46
C SER A 199 20.63 -18.27 -17.32
N ASP A 200 21.60 -19.19 -17.48
CA ASP A 200 22.64 -19.45 -16.48
C ASP A 200 23.45 -18.20 -16.11
N GLY A 201 23.78 -17.38 -17.08
CA GLY A 201 24.53 -16.14 -16.86
C GLY A 201 23.74 -15.13 -16.02
N LEU A 202 22.43 -14.97 -16.31
CA LEU A 202 21.57 -14.07 -15.55
C LEU A 202 21.33 -14.62 -14.13
N GLN A 203 21.11 -15.92 -13.98
CA GLN A 203 20.97 -16.57 -12.67
C GLN A 203 22.23 -16.39 -11.83
N THR A 204 23.42 -16.58 -12.40
CA THR A 204 24.68 -16.39 -11.69
C THR A 204 24.86 -14.96 -11.23
N LEU A 205 24.56 -14.00 -12.09
CA LEU A 205 24.61 -12.57 -11.75
C LEU A 205 23.63 -12.23 -10.62
N LEU A 206 22.38 -12.68 -10.71
CA LEU A 206 21.35 -12.40 -9.71
C LEU A 206 21.67 -13.08 -8.37
N ARG A 207 22.16 -14.32 -8.38
CA ARG A 207 22.61 -15.00 -7.16
C ARG A 207 23.76 -14.25 -6.49
N GLY A 208 24.71 -13.71 -7.28
CA GLY A 208 25.78 -12.87 -6.76
C GLY A 208 25.27 -11.57 -6.12
N ILE A 209 24.28 -10.92 -6.72
CA ILE A 209 23.69 -9.68 -6.19
C ILE A 209 22.88 -9.95 -4.92
N PHE A 210 22.07 -11.00 -4.89
CA PHE A 210 21.15 -11.29 -3.77
C PHE A 210 21.77 -12.21 -2.71
N GLY A 211 22.98 -12.75 -2.94
CA GLY A 211 23.68 -13.62 -2.00
C GLY A 211 22.97 -14.95 -1.73
N THR A 212 22.16 -15.46 -2.67
CA THR A 212 21.35 -16.67 -2.48
C THR A 212 21.83 -17.81 -3.38
N PRO A 213 21.94 -19.06 -2.87
CA PRO A 213 22.25 -20.21 -3.69
C PRO A 213 21.06 -20.73 -4.51
N GLN A 214 19.84 -20.26 -4.19
CA GLN A 214 18.60 -20.72 -4.82
C GLN A 214 18.33 -20.02 -6.15
N LEU A 215 17.42 -20.58 -6.97
CA LEU A 215 16.91 -19.94 -8.18
C LEU A 215 16.22 -18.63 -7.82
N VAL A 216 16.73 -17.54 -8.38
CA VAL A 216 16.12 -16.21 -8.19
C VAL A 216 14.91 -16.09 -9.09
N GLN A 217 13.78 -15.73 -8.51
CA GLN A 217 12.53 -15.44 -9.22
C GLN A 217 12.01 -14.06 -8.80
N VAL A 218 11.37 -13.37 -9.71
CA VAL A 218 10.67 -12.11 -9.39
C VAL A 218 9.40 -12.44 -8.60
N PRO A 219 9.27 -11.93 -7.36
CA PRO A 219 8.08 -12.18 -6.54
C PRO A 219 6.79 -11.64 -7.18
N PRO A 220 5.63 -12.28 -6.94
CA PRO A 220 4.31 -11.83 -7.43
C PRO A 220 4.01 -10.36 -7.15
N LEU A 221 4.50 -9.84 -6.04
CA LEU A 221 4.34 -8.45 -5.61
C LEU A 221 4.76 -7.45 -6.69
N TRP A 222 5.90 -7.69 -7.36
CA TRP A 222 6.42 -6.76 -8.37
C TRP A 222 5.59 -6.74 -9.65
N PHE A 223 4.98 -7.88 -10.02
CA PHE A 223 4.04 -7.92 -11.15
C PHE A 223 2.74 -7.17 -10.81
N GLY A 224 2.26 -7.29 -9.56
CA GLY A 224 1.15 -6.48 -9.07
C GLY A 224 1.46 -4.98 -9.07
N VAL A 225 2.64 -4.59 -8.59
CA VAL A 225 3.11 -3.19 -8.63
C VAL A 225 3.21 -2.69 -10.08
N ALA A 226 3.76 -3.50 -11.01
CA ALA A 226 3.86 -3.14 -12.42
C ALA A 226 2.49 -2.94 -13.06
N ALA A 227 1.51 -3.80 -12.77
CA ALA A 227 0.14 -3.65 -13.23
C ALA A 227 -0.48 -2.34 -12.74
N LEU A 228 -0.38 -2.04 -11.45
CA LEU A 228 -0.90 -0.81 -10.87
C LEU A 228 -0.17 0.43 -11.41
N ALA A 229 1.15 0.37 -11.58
CA ALA A 229 1.95 1.48 -12.09
C ALA A 229 1.63 1.79 -13.56
N THR A 230 1.51 0.77 -14.40
CA THR A 230 1.13 0.95 -15.82
C THR A 230 -0.30 1.44 -15.94
N PHE A 231 -1.24 0.91 -15.17
CA PHE A 231 -2.61 1.41 -15.11
C PHE A 231 -2.65 2.88 -14.71
N THR A 232 -2.04 3.23 -13.58
CA THR A 232 -1.97 4.61 -13.09
C THR A 232 -1.27 5.52 -14.06
N GLY A 233 -0.20 5.06 -14.73
CA GLY A 233 0.55 5.81 -15.70
C GLY A 233 -0.30 6.30 -16.88
N ALA A 234 -1.25 5.51 -17.36
CA ALA A 234 -2.16 5.91 -18.42
C ALA A 234 -3.10 7.04 -18.00
N TYR A 235 -3.59 7.01 -16.75
CA TYR A 235 -4.41 8.11 -16.22
C TYR A 235 -3.60 9.37 -15.95
N VAL A 236 -2.40 9.23 -15.40
CA VAL A 236 -1.47 10.35 -15.19
C VAL A 236 -1.06 10.99 -16.50
N ALA A 237 -0.84 10.20 -17.56
CA ALA A 237 -0.53 10.72 -18.91
C ALA A 237 -1.62 11.67 -19.42
N GLU A 238 -2.90 11.31 -19.21
CA GLU A 238 -4.02 12.20 -19.57
C GLU A 238 -4.07 13.47 -18.70
N MET A 239 -3.78 13.36 -17.41
CA MET A 239 -3.71 14.53 -16.52
C MET A 239 -2.60 15.48 -16.95
N VAL A 240 -1.43 14.94 -17.31
CA VAL A 240 -0.30 15.73 -17.83
C VAL A 240 -0.69 16.42 -19.13
N ARG A 241 -1.26 15.68 -20.09
CA ARG A 241 -1.74 16.25 -21.36
C ARG A 241 -2.76 17.37 -21.13
N ALA A 242 -3.79 17.09 -20.32
CA ALA A 242 -4.85 18.06 -20.03
C ALA A 242 -4.31 19.29 -19.29
N GLY A 243 -3.39 19.10 -18.34
CA GLY A 243 -2.74 20.19 -17.62
C GLY A 243 -1.94 21.11 -18.54
N ILE A 244 -1.14 20.55 -19.46
CA ILE A 244 -0.36 21.32 -20.42
C ILE A 244 -1.29 22.04 -21.43
N GLN A 245 -2.25 21.34 -21.99
CA GLN A 245 -3.19 21.92 -22.96
C GLN A 245 -4.16 22.95 -22.36
N SER A 246 -4.33 22.94 -21.05
CA SER A 246 -5.18 23.96 -20.38
C SER A 246 -4.52 25.34 -20.28
N ILE A 247 -3.20 25.45 -20.52
CA ILE A 247 -2.51 26.75 -20.49
C ILE A 247 -2.89 27.55 -21.73
N HIS A 248 -3.24 28.82 -21.50
CA HIS A 248 -3.67 29.70 -22.59
C HIS A 248 -2.58 29.88 -23.65
N ARG A 249 -2.94 29.76 -24.95
CA ARG A 249 -1.99 29.83 -26.06
C ARG A 249 -1.17 31.13 -26.07
N GLY A 250 -1.75 32.24 -25.62
CA GLY A 250 -1.05 33.52 -25.49
C GLY A 250 0.22 33.45 -24.60
N GLN A 251 0.31 32.52 -23.65
CA GLN A 251 1.53 32.31 -22.86
C GLN A 251 2.67 31.78 -23.72
N THR A 252 2.34 30.85 -24.64
CA THR A 252 3.31 30.30 -25.58
C THR A 252 3.72 31.35 -26.64
N GLU A 253 2.75 32.12 -27.14
CA GLU A 253 2.98 33.17 -28.13
C GLU A 253 3.86 34.28 -27.55
N ALA A 254 3.56 34.75 -26.33
CA ALA A 254 4.36 35.78 -25.66
C ALA A 254 5.80 35.31 -25.41
N ALA A 255 5.99 34.08 -24.92
CA ALA A 255 7.31 33.51 -24.68
C ALA A 255 8.12 33.42 -26.00
N ARG A 256 7.49 33.00 -27.09
CA ARG A 256 8.12 32.92 -28.40
C ARG A 256 8.46 34.28 -28.96
N SER A 257 7.63 35.30 -28.78
CA SER A 257 7.90 36.69 -29.17
C SER A 257 9.10 37.29 -28.44
N LEU A 258 9.42 36.77 -27.23
CA LEU A 258 10.63 37.10 -26.48
C LEU A 258 11.86 36.28 -26.92
N GLY A 259 11.77 35.51 -28.04
CA GLY A 259 12.88 34.71 -28.57
C GLY A 259 13.12 33.38 -27.86
N MET A 260 12.24 32.93 -27.01
CA MET A 260 12.40 31.62 -26.34
C MET A 260 12.24 30.45 -27.32
N SER A 261 13.15 29.49 -27.24
CA SER A 261 13.00 28.22 -27.94
C SER A 261 11.83 27.42 -27.34
N TYR A 262 11.33 26.41 -28.08
CA TYR A 262 10.25 25.54 -27.60
C TYR A 262 10.57 24.92 -26.23
N ALA A 263 11.80 24.41 -26.06
CA ALA A 263 12.23 23.82 -24.78
C ALA A 263 12.28 24.83 -23.64
N GLN A 264 12.74 26.06 -23.91
CA GLN A 264 12.75 27.14 -22.92
C GLN A 264 11.31 27.56 -22.53
N CYS A 265 10.43 27.74 -23.53
CA CYS A 265 9.03 28.06 -23.29
C CYS A 265 8.35 26.96 -22.46
N MET A 266 8.54 25.70 -22.82
CA MET A 266 7.98 24.56 -22.07
C MET A 266 8.50 24.54 -20.63
N ARG A 267 9.82 24.65 -20.42
CA ARG A 267 10.45 24.52 -19.10
C ARG A 267 10.14 25.69 -18.17
N TYR A 268 10.18 26.92 -18.67
CA TYR A 268 10.12 28.12 -17.83
C TYR A 268 8.74 28.76 -17.75
N VAL A 269 7.86 28.53 -18.73
CA VAL A 269 6.54 29.17 -18.80
C VAL A 269 5.40 28.17 -18.65
N ILE A 270 5.37 27.12 -19.45
CA ILE A 270 4.22 26.21 -19.55
C ILE A 270 4.23 25.20 -18.39
N LEU A 271 5.35 24.48 -18.20
CA LEU A 271 5.41 23.38 -17.24
C LEU A 271 5.17 23.82 -15.78
N PRO A 272 5.69 24.97 -15.28
CA PRO A 272 5.39 25.43 -13.93
C PRO A 272 3.90 25.73 -13.70
N GLN A 273 3.24 26.29 -14.73
CA GLN A 273 1.80 26.57 -14.67
C GLN A 273 0.97 25.28 -14.78
N ALA A 274 1.39 24.36 -15.67
CA ALA A 274 0.72 23.07 -15.87
C ALA A 274 0.79 22.19 -14.61
N LEU A 275 1.93 22.15 -13.91
CA LEU A 275 2.10 21.38 -12.66
C LEU A 275 1.07 21.77 -11.61
N ARG A 276 0.78 23.05 -11.44
CA ARG A 276 -0.26 23.54 -10.51
C ARG A 276 -1.66 23.00 -10.85
N ARG A 277 -1.92 22.67 -12.13
CA ARG A 277 -3.19 22.08 -12.60
C ARG A 277 -3.19 20.56 -12.59
N ILE A 278 -2.01 19.93 -12.63
CA ILE A 278 -1.84 18.47 -12.60
C ILE A 278 -1.89 17.92 -11.17
N ILE A 279 -1.33 18.63 -10.19
CA ILE A 279 -1.21 18.16 -8.81
C ILE A 279 -2.56 17.79 -8.17
N PRO A 280 -3.66 18.59 -8.27
CA PRO A 280 -4.92 18.22 -7.65
C PRO A 280 -5.53 16.90 -8.17
N PRO A 281 -5.67 16.65 -9.48
CA PRO A 281 -6.17 15.38 -9.96
C PRO A 281 -5.23 14.21 -9.66
N LEU A 282 -3.90 14.45 -9.58
CA LEU A 282 -2.92 13.45 -9.21
C LEU A 282 -3.13 12.95 -7.76
N ALA A 283 -3.45 13.87 -6.84
CA ALA A 283 -3.81 13.51 -5.46
C ALA A 283 -5.04 12.59 -5.43
N GLY A 284 -6.08 12.90 -6.21
CA GLY A 284 -7.25 12.03 -6.37
C GLY A 284 -6.91 10.64 -6.92
N GLN A 285 -6.00 10.57 -7.89
CA GLN A 285 -5.54 9.30 -8.46
C GLN A 285 -4.81 8.44 -7.43
N PHE A 286 -4.01 9.04 -6.55
CA PHE A 286 -3.34 8.29 -5.48
C PHE A 286 -4.34 7.68 -4.49
N ILE A 287 -5.36 8.43 -4.09
CA ILE A 287 -6.43 7.92 -3.21
C ILE A 287 -7.19 6.77 -3.89
N SER A 288 -7.44 6.86 -5.21
CA SER A 288 -8.06 5.77 -5.96
C SER A 288 -7.17 4.53 -6.02
N LEU A 289 -5.87 4.70 -6.26
CA LEU A 289 -4.89 3.61 -6.35
C LEU A 289 -4.80 2.78 -5.05
N ILE A 290 -4.95 3.42 -3.87
CA ILE A 290 -5.01 2.69 -2.59
C ILE A 290 -6.18 1.70 -2.57
N LYS A 291 -7.34 2.09 -3.12
CA LYS A 291 -8.50 1.20 -3.21
C LYS A 291 -8.32 0.13 -4.29
N ASP A 292 -7.75 0.51 -5.41
CA ASP A 292 -7.48 -0.38 -6.54
C ASP A 292 -6.46 -1.46 -6.18
N SER A 293 -5.53 -1.18 -5.24
CA SER A 293 -4.58 -2.18 -4.73
C SER A 293 -5.25 -3.37 -4.05
N SER A 294 -6.53 -3.23 -3.61
CA SER A 294 -7.33 -4.33 -3.07
C SER A 294 -7.51 -5.50 -4.04
N LEU A 295 -7.43 -5.24 -5.35
CA LEU A 295 -7.51 -6.26 -6.38
C LEU A 295 -6.28 -7.19 -6.41
N LEU A 296 -5.16 -6.79 -5.82
CA LEU A 296 -3.95 -7.62 -5.74
C LEU A 296 -4.13 -8.86 -4.87
N GLY A 297 -5.13 -8.86 -3.99
CA GLY A 297 -5.51 -10.04 -3.20
C GLY A 297 -5.86 -11.26 -4.04
N ILE A 298 -6.20 -11.08 -5.32
CA ILE A 298 -6.54 -12.16 -6.24
C ILE A 298 -5.31 -12.97 -6.71
N ILE A 299 -4.15 -12.32 -6.78
CA ILE A 299 -2.85 -12.94 -7.07
C ILE A 299 -2.08 -13.25 -5.77
N ALA A 300 -2.80 -13.53 -4.69
CA ALA A 300 -2.31 -13.93 -3.38
C ALA A 300 -1.41 -12.91 -2.64
N ILE A 301 -1.39 -11.65 -3.04
CA ILE A 301 -0.72 -10.59 -2.28
C ILE A 301 -1.59 -10.27 -1.06
N ARG A 302 -1.04 -10.44 0.15
CA ARG A 302 -1.74 -10.29 1.42
C ARG A 302 -1.86 -8.80 1.83
N GLU A 303 -2.46 -7.99 0.95
CA GLU A 303 -2.88 -6.64 1.28
C GLU A 303 -4.11 -6.65 2.21
N LEU A 304 -4.62 -5.47 2.61
CA LEU A 304 -5.66 -5.36 3.64
C LEU A 304 -6.94 -6.18 3.34
N THR A 305 -7.45 -6.16 2.11
CA THR A 305 -8.65 -6.92 1.74
C THR A 305 -8.41 -8.43 1.77
N LYS A 306 -7.26 -8.89 1.27
CA LYS A 306 -6.88 -10.30 1.32
C LYS A 306 -6.67 -10.75 2.76
N ALA A 307 -5.96 -9.96 3.58
CA ALA A 307 -5.76 -10.22 5.00
C ALA A 307 -7.11 -10.33 5.74
N THR A 308 -8.03 -9.41 5.47
CA THR A 308 -9.40 -9.45 6.03
C THR A 308 -10.14 -10.72 5.62
N ARG A 309 -10.09 -11.08 4.33
CA ARG A 309 -10.73 -12.30 3.82
C ARG A 309 -10.20 -13.57 4.48
N GLU A 310 -8.88 -13.66 4.70
CA GLU A 310 -8.26 -14.79 5.40
C GLU A 310 -8.78 -14.92 6.84
N VAL A 311 -8.89 -13.80 7.54
CA VAL A 311 -9.45 -13.79 8.90
C VAL A 311 -10.95 -14.14 8.89
N VAL A 312 -11.73 -13.62 7.95
CA VAL A 312 -13.16 -13.96 7.82
C VAL A 312 -13.37 -15.47 7.65
N THR A 313 -12.56 -16.10 6.79
CA THR A 313 -12.69 -17.54 6.51
C THR A 313 -12.33 -18.42 7.72
N THR A 314 -11.45 -17.95 8.61
CA THR A 314 -11.02 -18.71 9.79
C THR A 314 -11.85 -18.40 11.05
N SER A 315 -12.35 -17.15 11.17
CA SER A 315 -13.07 -16.71 12.38
C SER A 315 -14.59 -16.78 12.27
N PHE A 316 -15.11 -16.88 11.04
CA PHE A 316 -16.55 -16.81 10.73
C PHE A 316 -17.22 -15.52 11.24
N GLN A 317 -16.51 -14.37 11.12
CA GLN A 317 -16.97 -13.05 11.57
C GLN A 317 -17.03 -12.04 10.39
N PRO A 318 -17.86 -12.28 9.36
CA PRO A 318 -17.84 -11.46 8.15
C PRO A 318 -18.30 -10.01 8.40
N PHE A 319 -19.31 -9.79 9.24
CA PHE A 319 -19.88 -8.45 9.43
C PHE A 319 -18.89 -7.51 10.12
N GLU A 320 -18.29 -7.95 11.25
CA GLU A 320 -17.32 -7.16 11.99
C GLU A 320 -16.07 -6.87 11.15
N LEU A 321 -15.51 -7.91 10.53
CA LEU A 321 -14.24 -7.80 9.84
C LEU A 321 -14.33 -6.98 8.55
N TRP A 322 -15.40 -7.15 7.75
CA TRP A 322 -15.60 -6.30 6.57
C TRP A 322 -15.91 -4.85 6.97
N THR A 323 -16.63 -4.63 8.07
CA THR A 323 -16.83 -3.27 8.61
C THR A 323 -15.51 -2.65 9.03
N VAL A 324 -14.67 -3.38 9.78
CA VAL A 324 -13.33 -2.92 10.17
C VAL A 324 -12.45 -2.64 8.95
N CYS A 325 -12.46 -3.52 7.95
CA CYS A 325 -11.74 -3.32 6.70
C CYS A 325 -12.16 -2.00 6.00
N ALA A 326 -13.47 -1.77 5.88
CA ALA A 326 -14.00 -0.53 5.31
C ALA A 326 -13.56 0.70 6.10
N LEU A 327 -13.60 0.64 7.44
CA LEU A 327 -13.15 1.72 8.31
C LEU A 327 -11.64 1.98 8.20
N LEU A 328 -10.82 0.93 8.04
CA LEU A 328 -9.38 1.07 7.83
C LEU A 328 -9.06 1.72 6.48
N TYR A 329 -9.75 1.34 5.40
CA TYR A 329 -9.63 2.03 4.11
C TYR A 329 -10.09 3.49 4.20
N LEU A 330 -11.20 3.75 4.89
CA LEU A 330 -11.70 5.11 5.11
C LEU A 330 -10.67 5.95 5.89
N PHE A 331 -10.14 5.41 6.98
CA PHE A 331 -9.11 6.07 7.78
C PHE A 331 -7.86 6.38 6.93
N LEU A 332 -7.36 5.39 6.17
CA LEU A 332 -6.17 5.55 5.34
C LEU A 332 -6.38 6.59 4.23
N THR A 333 -7.50 6.50 3.50
CA THR A 333 -7.81 7.43 2.41
C THR A 333 -8.12 8.84 2.92
N PHE A 334 -8.80 8.96 4.07
CA PHE A 334 -9.09 10.25 4.69
C PHE A 334 -7.80 10.94 5.17
N THR A 335 -6.94 10.21 5.88
CA THR A 335 -5.65 10.74 6.36
C THR A 335 -4.78 11.20 5.20
N LEU A 336 -4.68 10.36 4.15
CA LEU A 336 -3.93 10.72 2.96
C LEU A 336 -4.54 11.93 2.24
N SER A 337 -5.87 12.01 2.14
CA SER A 337 -6.56 13.16 1.55
C SER A 337 -6.21 14.46 2.27
N MET A 338 -6.16 14.44 3.61
CA MET A 338 -5.77 15.63 4.41
C MET A 338 -4.32 16.03 4.14
N VAL A 339 -3.40 15.07 4.11
CA VAL A 339 -1.98 15.31 3.80
C VAL A 339 -1.81 15.90 2.40
N LEU A 340 -2.47 15.31 1.40
CA LEU A 340 -2.38 15.75 0.01
C LEU A 340 -3.01 17.16 -0.17
N GLN A 341 -4.14 17.46 0.47
CA GLN A 341 -4.73 18.79 0.45
C GLN A 341 -3.81 19.84 1.10
N TYR A 342 -3.10 19.48 2.15
CA TYR A 342 -2.12 20.38 2.77
C TYR A 342 -0.95 20.67 1.80
N VAL A 343 -0.42 19.65 1.13
CA VAL A 343 0.65 19.81 0.12
C VAL A 343 0.14 20.66 -1.06
N GLU A 344 -1.05 20.37 -1.57
CA GLU A 344 -1.69 21.09 -2.66
C GLU A 344 -1.82 22.58 -2.35
N ARG A 345 -2.35 22.93 -1.18
CA ARG A 345 -2.48 24.34 -0.76
C ARG A 345 -1.15 25.07 -0.72
N ARG A 346 -0.08 24.43 -0.26
CA ARG A 346 1.26 25.04 -0.26
C ARG A 346 1.83 25.22 -1.66
N THR A 347 1.61 24.27 -2.56
CA THR A 347 2.15 24.31 -3.93
C THR A 347 1.41 25.30 -4.81
N ILE A 348 0.10 25.53 -4.58
CA ILE A 348 -0.71 26.49 -5.36
C ILE A 348 -0.55 27.92 -4.83
N ALA A 349 -0.32 28.10 -3.52
CA ALA A 349 -0.19 29.41 -2.90
C ALA A 349 1.18 30.07 -3.11
N SER A 350 2.20 29.30 -3.50
CA SER A 350 3.52 29.78 -3.94
C SER A 350 3.58 30.01 -5.44
#